data_a4088daecf42c3966d34a3f08f5726cc
#
_entry.id   a4088daecf42c3966d34a3f08f5726cc
#
_cell.length_a   1.000
_cell.length_b   1.000
_cell.length_c   1.000
_cell.angle_alpha   90.00
_cell.angle_beta   90.00
_cell.angle_gamma   90.00
#
_symmetry.space_group_name_H-M   'P 1'
#
loop_
_entity.id
_entity.type
_entity.pdbx_description
1 polymer ?
#
loop_
_entity_poly.entity_id
_entity_poly.type
_entity_poly.pdbx_seq_one_letter_code
_entity_poly.pdbx_strand_id
1 'polypeptide(L)'
;MQQKILLVDDREDNLLSIETILEPAGYTFVKALSGREALKVLLNEFDFALILMDVKMPNLNGFETASLIYQRDKLRHIPIIFITANNYGDEQVFKGYMTGAVDYIYKPINPDLLRAKVGVFIDLYKKNQRLLAQEQKLVAINKNLELEIHERKVSEDKVKELNHKLLENIERLESANRDLDRFAFMASHDLQEPLRKMLMFSDRLGHKYKDILDDEGKMFISRIQHAGERMQALIKDILLFSKTSIEKPIFIESDLNQILGDVLGDMENVVKEKNARIDAEHLPNLSVNPVLMRPLFHNLISNAIKYAKKDVQPVVRIYSEYSAAQNGVDGNEVKNKYCRIYVEDNGIGFDQKYSEQIFGMFKRLHLHTEFEGTGIGLALCKKIVEEHNGFITARSKINEGSVFIISLPVQQPASQFATTAQQTL
;
A
#
# COMPACT_ATOMS: atom_id res chain seq x y z
N MET A 1 10.12 -40.34 25.98
CA MET A 1 10.92 -41.59 25.97
C MET A 1 11.13 -42.03 27.41
N GLN A 2 10.92 -43.31 27.71
CA GLN A 2 11.24 -43.87 29.04
C GLN A 2 12.76 -43.90 29.17
N GLN A 3 13.28 -43.56 30.35
CA GLN A 3 14.72 -43.53 30.62
C GLN A 3 15.21 -44.96 30.88
N LYS A 4 16.27 -45.35 30.17
CA LYS A 4 16.89 -46.66 30.34
C LYS A 4 17.98 -46.61 31.40
N ILE A 5 17.94 -47.58 32.32
CA ILE A 5 18.94 -47.78 33.36
C ILE A 5 19.54 -49.19 33.18
N LEU A 6 20.86 -49.29 33.10
CA LEU A 6 21.56 -50.56 33.08
C LEU A 6 21.85 -50.99 34.51
N LEU A 7 21.36 -52.18 34.89
CA LEU A 7 21.61 -52.83 36.20
C LEU A 7 22.64 -53.95 36.02
N VAL A 8 23.73 -53.92 36.77
CA VAL A 8 24.80 -54.88 36.67
C VAL A 8 25.15 -55.49 38.04
N ASP A 9 24.83 -56.73 38.28
CA ASP A 9 25.12 -57.48 39.51
C ASP A 9 25.19 -58.97 39.12
N ASP A 10 26.10 -59.76 39.74
CA ASP A 10 26.23 -61.18 39.44
C ASP A 10 25.12 -62.04 40.06
N ARG A 11 24.25 -61.43 40.87
CA ARG A 11 23.11 -62.08 41.51
C ARG A 11 21.80 -61.50 41.00
N GLU A 12 20.99 -62.37 40.42
CA GLU A 12 19.70 -62.02 39.88
C GLU A 12 18.76 -61.45 40.96
N ASP A 13 18.81 -61.97 42.21
CA ASP A 13 18.02 -61.46 43.33
C ASP A 13 18.32 -59.99 43.65
N ASN A 14 19.60 -59.57 43.52
CA ASN A 14 19.99 -58.16 43.73
C ASN A 14 19.44 -57.29 42.65
N LEU A 15 19.50 -57.68 41.38
CA LEU A 15 18.91 -56.93 40.24
C LEU A 15 17.43 -56.79 40.39
N LEU A 16 16.72 -57.85 40.82
CA LEU A 16 15.28 -57.81 41.05
C LEU A 16 14.90 -56.82 42.21
N SER A 17 15.71 -56.86 43.28
CA SER A 17 15.52 -55.97 44.42
C SER A 17 15.69 -54.50 44.03
N ILE A 18 16.70 -54.16 43.23
CA ILE A 18 16.96 -52.79 42.73
C ILE A 18 15.81 -52.35 41.80
N GLU A 19 15.41 -53.22 40.90
CA GLU A 19 14.29 -52.98 40.00
C GLU A 19 13.01 -52.69 40.78
N THR A 20 12.63 -53.54 41.76
CA THR A 20 11.43 -53.35 42.58
C THR A 20 11.44 -52.01 43.34
N ILE A 21 12.62 -51.59 43.84
CA ILE A 21 12.76 -50.30 44.52
C ILE A 21 12.52 -49.14 43.56
N LEU A 22 12.94 -49.25 42.29
CA LEU A 22 12.89 -48.17 41.30
C LEU A 22 11.68 -48.22 40.35
N GLU A 23 10.97 -49.37 40.30
CA GLU A 23 9.78 -49.60 39.45
C GLU A 23 8.71 -48.49 39.54
N PRO A 24 8.37 -47.94 40.73
CA PRO A 24 7.37 -46.90 40.86
C PRO A 24 7.69 -45.62 40.05
N ALA A 25 8.93 -45.42 39.64
CA ALA A 25 9.36 -44.26 38.86
C ALA A 25 9.22 -44.44 37.33
N GLY A 26 8.83 -45.63 36.84
CA GLY A 26 8.52 -45.86 35.43
C GLY A 26 9.76 -45.91 34.51
N TYR A 27 10.92 -46.32 34.99
CA TYR A 27 12.14 -46.49 34.19
C TYR A 27 12.10 -47.79 33.39
N THR A 28 12.90 -47.87 32.34
CA THR A 28 13.14 -49.09 31.60
C THR A 28 14.47 -49.70 32.07
N PHE A 29 14.45 -50.93 32.53
CA PHE A 29 15.65 -51.61 33.05
C PHE A 29 16.20 -52.58 32.01
N VAL A 30 17.52 -52.55 31.84
CA VAL A 30 18.29 -53.60 31.15
C VAL A 30 19.18 -54.24 32.17
N LYS A 31 19.20 -55.56 32.25
CA LYS A 31 19.94 -56.33 33.26
C LYS A 31 21.14 -56.99 32.64
N ALA A 32 22.26 -57.08 33.38
CA ALA A 32 23.47 -57.82 33.01
C ALA A 32 23.98 -58.51 34.24
N LEU A 33 24.22 -59.82 34.17
CA LEU A 33 24.67 -60.66 35.26
C LEU A 33 26.20 -60.69 35.39
N SER A 34 26.92 -59.87 34.66
CA SER A 34 28.37 -59.74 34.75
C SER A 34 28.85 -58.45 34.04
N GLY A 35 30.07 -58.01 34.38
CA GLY A 35 30.73 -56.91 33.68
C GLY A 35 30.90 -57.16 32.16
N ARG A 36 31.15 -58.40 31.76
CA ARG A 36 31.26 -58.80 30.34
C ARG A 36 29.92 -58.67 29.62
N GLU A 37 28.84 -59.07 30.25
CA GLU A 37 27.48 -58.91 29.69
C GLU A 37 27.09 -57.44 29.58
N ALA A 38 27.37 -56.63 30.59
CA ALA A 38 27.18 -55.18 30.56
C ALA A 38 27.93 -54.54 29.38
N LEU A 39 29.18 -54.91 29.15
CA LEU A 39 29.93 -54.41 27.99
C LEU A 39 29.37 -54.90 26.66
N LYS A 40 28.78 -56.10 26.55
CA LYS A 40 28.08 -56.56 25.34
C LYS A 40 26.80 -55.74 25.08
N VAL A 41 26.02 -55.46 26.11
CA VAL A 41 24.81 -54.60 26.01
C VAL A 41 25.20 -53.21 25.50
N LEU A 42 26.22 -52.62 26.09
CA LEU A 42 26.71 -51.28 25.75
C LEU A 42 27.38 -51.18 24.37
N LEU A 43 27.71 -52.33 23.72
CA LEU A 43 28.14 -52.36 22.32
C LEU A 43 27.00 -52.11 21.34
N ASN A 44 25.78 -52.55 21.68
CA ASN A 44 24.60 -52.48 20.82
C ASN A 44 23.68 -51.32 21.19
N GLU A 45 23.62 -50.96 22.47
CA GLU A 45 22.81 -49.91 23.02
C GLU A 45 23.64 -48.95 23.86
N PHE A 46 23.65 -47.68 23.55
CA PHE A 46 24.42 -46.65 24.27
C PHE A 46 23.56 -45.52 24.81
N ASP A 47 22.22 -45.64 24.70
CA ASP A 47 21.26 -44.66 25.16
C ASP A 47 20.76 -44.96 26.58
N PHE A 48 21.69 -45.01 27.52
CA PHE A 48 21.42 -45.22 28.94
C PHE A 48 21.54 -43.89 29.70
N ALA A 49 20.58 -43.62 30.57
CA ALA A 49 20.61 -42.46 31.45
C ALA A 49 21.53 -42.66 32.67
N LEU A 50 21.72 -43.92 33.09
CA LEU A 50 22.49 -44.30 34.27
C LEU A 50 22.86 -45.76 34.22
N ILE A 51 24.02 -46.15 34.83
CA ILE A 51 24.42 -47.51 35.09
C ILE A 51 24.51 -47.67 36.62
N LEU A 52 23.81 -48.68 37.17
CA LEU A 52 23.97 -49.13 38.54
C LEU A 52 24.80 -50.41 38.50
N MET A 53 25.97 -50.43 39.15
CA MET A 53 26.97 -51.52 38.99
C MET A 53 27.43 -52.00 40.33
N ASP A 54 27.28 -53.29 40.56
CA ASP A 54 27.93 -53.93 41.72
C ASP A 54 29.47 -53.96 41.56
N VAL A 55 30.15 -53.69 42.65
CA VAL A 55 31.60 -53.66 42.65
C VAL A 55 32.18 -55.10 42.68
N LYS A 56 31.57 -56.00 43.46
CA LYS A 56 32.07 -57.36 43.64
C LYS A 56 31.45 -58.36 42.69
N MET A 57 32.01 -58.51 41.54
CA MET A 57 31.58 -59.49 40.53
C MET A 57 32.74 -60.41 40.17
N PRO A 58 32.46 -61.70 39.86
CA PRO A 58 33.51 -62.69 39.45
C PRO A 58 34.05 -62.30 38.06
N ASN A 59 35.34 -62.66 37.83
CA ASN A 59 36.11 -62.47 36.60
C ASN A 59 36.43 -61.04 36.21
N LEU A 60 35.44 -60.15 36.15
CA LEU A 60 35.55 -58.68 35.82
C LEU A 60 34.76 -57.90 36.85
N ASN A 61 35.44 -57.23 37.76
CA ASN A 61 34.82 -56.48 38.82
C ASN A 61 34.23 -55.18 38.30
N GLY A 62 33.40 -54.47 39.14
CA GLY A 62 32.72 -53.27 38.73
C GLY A 62 33.67 -52.14 38.33
N PHE A 63 34.79 -51.96 39.03
CA PHE A 63 35.78 -50.93 38.70
C PHE A 63 36.50 -51.18 37.38
N GLU A 64 36.89 -52.44 37.13
CA GLU A 64 37.48 -52.82 35.85
C GLU A 64 36.49 -52.62 34.69
N THR A 65 35.23 -53.00 34.91
CA THR A 65 34.15 -52.79 33.93
C THR A 65 33.94 -51.29 33.61
N ALA A 66 33.86 -50.45 34.63
CA ALA A 66 33.72 -49.01 34.47
C ALA A 66 34.93 -48.42 33.73
N SER A 67 36.14 -48.81 34.06
CA SER A 67 37.35 -48.37 33.33
C SER A 67 37.24 -48.63 31.83
N LEU A 68 36.77 -49.84 31.44
CA LEU A 68 36.57 -50.21 30.04
C LEU A 68 35.43 -49.42 29.36
N ILE A 69 34.40 -49.08 30.12
CA ILE A 69 33.29 -48.19 29.64
C ILE A 69 33.82 -46.80 29.34
N TYR A 70 34.54 -46.18 30.28
CA TYR A 70 35.04 -44.79 30.15
C TYR A 70 36.16 -44.65 29.11
N GLN A 71 36.87 -45.72 28.74
CA GLN A 71 37.81 -45.70 27.61
C GLN A 71 37.13 -45.50 26.25
N ARG A 72 35.82 -45.64 26.17
CA ARG A 72 35.05 -45.47 24.93
C ARG A 72 34.35 -44.10 24.88
N ASP A 73 34.69 -43.28 23.91
CA ASP A 73 34.15 -41.92 23.77
C ASP A 73 32.62 -41.85 23.77
N LYS A 74 31.96 -42.85 23.19
CA LYS A 74 30.50 -42.93 23.11
C LYS A 74 29.82 -43.26 24.44
N LEU A 75 30.53 -43.83 25.40
CA LEU A 75 29.97 -44.34 26.66
C LEU A 75 30.43 -43.54 27.88
N ARG A 76 31.53 -42.76 27.77
CA ARG A 76 32.13 -42.02 28.88
C ARG A 76 31.22 -41.00 29.53
N HIS A 77 30.14 -40.60 28.86
CA HIS A 77 29.18 -39.63 29.38
C HIS A 77 28.06 -40.26 30.21
N ILE A 78 27.97 -41.61 30.23
CA ILE A 78 26.94 -42.31 30.99
C ILE A 78 27.42 -42.41 32.45
N PRO A 79 26.69 -41.82 33.41
CA PRO A 79 27.08 -41.86 34.81
C PRO A 79 26.98 -43.30 35.36
N ILE A 80 27.93 -43.65 36.22
CA ILE A 80 27.95 -44.95 36.89
C ILE A 80 27.84 -44.71 38.41
N ILE A 81 26.84 -45.34 39.05
CA ILE A 81 26.75 -45.44 40.50
C ILE A 81 27.15 -46.85 40.91
N PHE A 82 28.17 -46.97 41.76
CA PHE A 82 28.57 -48.23 42.29
C PHE A 82 27.76 -48.68 43.50
N ILE A 83 27.44 -49.96 43.57
CA ILE A 83 26.80 -50.62 44.72
C ILE A 83 27.84 -51.46 45.39
N THR A 84 28.13 -51.23 46.68
CA THR A 84 29.24 -51.88 47.35
C THR A 84 28.94 -52.25 48.80
N ALA A 85 29.64 -53.24 49.37
CA ALA A 85 29.58 -53.55 50.79
C ALA A 85 30.46 -52.58 51.61
N ASN A 86 30.09 -52.30 52.84
CA ASN A 86 30.67 -51.27 53.73
C ASN A 86 32.12 -51.54 54.20
N ASN A 87 32.87 -52.47 53.57
CA ASN A 87 34.18 -52.91 53.98
C ASN A 87 35.37 -52.45 53.13
N TYR A 88 35.18 -51.45 52.30
CA TYR A 88 36.27 -50.87 51.52
C TYR A 88 36.77 -49.56 52.20
N GLY A 89 38.09 -49.59 52.54
CA GLY A 89 38.73 -48.38 53.09
C GLY A 89 38.72 -47.24 52.07
N ASP A 90 38.88 -45.97 52.57
CA ASP A 90 38.81 -44.72 51.82
C ASP A 90 39.67 -44.72 50.52
N GLU A 91 40.75 -45.45 50.44
CA GLU A 91 41.62 -45.56 49.26
C GLU A 91 40.97 -46.22 48.03
N GLN A 92 40.04 -47.16 48.23
CA GLN A 92 39.39 -47.86 47.11
C GLN A 92 38.20 -47.08 46.59
N VAL A 93 37.52 -46.34 47.46
CA VAL A 93 36.48 -45.33 47.09
C VAL A 93 37.12 -44.22 46.28
N PHE A 94 38.32 -43.76 46.69
CA PHE A 94 39.04 -42.71 45.97
C PHE A 94 39.50 -43.21 44.57
N LYS A 95 39.95 -44.47 44.43
CA LYS A 95 40.23 -45.05 43.09
C LYS A 95 39.04 -45.12 42.18
N GLY A 96 37.86 -45.37 42.71
CA GLY A 96 36.63 -45.35 41.89
C GLY A 96 36.23 -43.94 41.38
N TYR A 97 36.42 -42.90 42.17
CA TYR A 97 36.24 -41.51 41.67
C TYR A 97 37.26 -41.16 40.58
N MET A 98 38.50 -41.64 40.69
CA MET A 98 39.54 -41.45 39.66
C MET A 98 39.25 -42.21 38.36
N THR A 99 38.42 -43.27 38.37
CA THR A 99 37.96 -44.01 37.19
C THR A 99 36.69 -43.44 36.58
N GLY A 100 36.16 -42.31 37.07
CA GLY A 100 35.02 -41.62 36.50
C GLY A 100 33.66 -41.95 37.12
N ALA A 101 33.64 -42.73 38.21
CA ALA A 101 32.40 -43.01 38.96
C ALA A 101 31.85 -41.71 39.56
N VAL A 102 30.55 -41.57 39.50
CA VAL A 102 29.86 -40.32 39.91
C VAL A 102 29.37 -40.43 41.36
N ASP A 103 29.07 -41.67 41.83
CA ASP A 103 28.56 -41.89 43.19
C ASP A 103 28.61 -43.34 43.66
N TYR A 104 28.33 -43.59 44.96
CA TYR A 104 28.32 -44.91 45.63
C TYR A 104 27.04 -45.10 46.46
N ILE A 105 26.58 -46.39 46.52
CA ILE A 105 25.49 -46.83 47.40
C ILE A 105 26.00 -48.03 48.20
N TYR A 106 25.92 -48.01 49.51
CA TYR A 106 26.35 -49.07 50.38
C TYR A 106 25.25 -50.11 50.63
N LYS A 107 25.62 -51.39 50.61
CA LYS A 107 24.73 -52.48 51.01
C LYS A 107 24.77 -52.63 52.53
N PRO A 108 23.58 -52.76 53.24
CA PRO A 108 22.26 -52.97 52.66
C PRO A 108 21.69 -51.69 52.02
N ILE A 109 21.09 -51.86 50.83
CA ILE A 109 20.56 -50.74 50.04
C ILE A 109 19.37 -50.08 50.78
N ASN A 110 19.53 -48.79 51.08
CA ASN A 110 18.39 -47.98 51.56
C ASN A 110 17.56 -47.55 50.34
N PRO A 111 16.24 -47.92 50.29
CA PRO A 111 15.38 -47.64 49.14
C PRO A 111 15.24 -46.16 48.83
N ASP A 112 15.12 -45.31 49.87
CA ASP A 112 14.92 -43.88 49.68
C ASP A 112 16.19 -43.20 49.17
N LEU A 113 17.35 -43.60 49.65
CA LEU A 113 18.65 -43.10 49.20
C LEU A 113 18.90 -43.51 47.74
N LEU A 114 18.58 -44.75 47.34
CA LEU A 114 18.69 -45.22 45.94
C LEU A 114 17.80 -44.40 45.04
N ARG A 115 16.51 -44.21 45.37
CA ARG A 115 15.59 -43.41 44.60
C ARG A 115 16.04 -41.95 44.45
N ALA A 116 16.50 -41.32 45.54
CA ALA A 116 16.99 -39.96 45.53
C ALA A 116 18.21 -39.80 44.57
N LYS A 117 19.23 -40.69 44.71
CA LYS A 117 20.43 -40.62 43.87
C LYS A 117 20.12 -40.88 42.38
N VAL A 118 19.36 -41.91 42.07
CA VAL A 118 18.93 -42.22 40.70
C VAL A 118 18.13 -41.06 40.11
N GLY A 119 17.21 -40.49 40.89
CA GLY A 119 16.37 -39.35 40.46
C GLY A 119 17.20 -38.17 39.98
N VAL A 120 18.26 -37.79 40.70
CA VAL A 120 19.16 -36.68 40.32
C VAL A 120 19.79 -36.89 38.94
N PHE A 121 20.32 -38.11 38.67
CA PHE A 121 20.98 -38.41 37.38
C PHE A 121 19.97 -38.51 36.23
N ILE A 122 18.79 -39.03 36.48
CA ILE A 122 17.71 -39.08 35.49
C ILE A 122 17.24 -37.67 35.14
N ASP A 123 17.10 -36.78 36.11
CA ASP A 123 16.72 -35.38 35.86
C ASP A 123 17.81 -34.62 35.08
N LEU A 124 19.09 -34.90 35.40
CA LEU A 124 20.20 -34.33 34.64
C LEU A 124 20.19 -34.82 33.19
N TYR A 125 19.97 -36.13 32.96
CA TYR A 125 19.84 -36.70 31.63
C TYR A 125 18.70 -36.07 30.85
N LYS A 126 17.50 -35.93 31.44
CA LYS A 126 16.36 -35.28 30.83
C LYS A 126 16.66 -33.84 30.44
N LYS A 127 17.30 -33.06 31.32
CA LYS A 127 17.70 -31.67 31.04
C LYS A 127 18.69 -31.63 29.88
N ASN A 128 19.69 -32.51 29.86
CA ASN A 128 20.69 -32.55 28.78
C ASN A 128 20.06 -32.88 27.42
N GLN A 129 19.15 -33.85 27.39
CA GLN A 129 18.40 -34.18 26.16
C GLN A 129 17.54 -33.04 25.66
N ARG A 130 16.90 -32.27 26.57
CA ARG A 130 16.12 -31.07 26.22
C ARG A 130 17.02 -29.96 25.63
N LEU A 131 18.19 -29.76 26.25
CA LEU A 131 19.14 -28.73 25.77
C LEU A 131 19.64 -29.10 24.35
N LEU A 132 20.01 -30.34 24.09
CA LEU A 132 20.43 -30.80 22.75
C LEU A 132 19.33 -30.59 21.71
N ALA A 133 18.08 -30.93 22.05
CA ALA A 133 16.95 -30.73 21.15
C ALA A 133 16.66 -29.22 20.89
N GLN A 134 16.83 -28.39 21.91
CA GLN A 134 16.69 -26.93 21.77
C GLN A 134 17.80 -26.34 20.90
N GLU A 135 19.04 -26.78 21.09
CA GLU A 135 20.17 -26.34 20.28
C GLU A 135 19.96 -26.65 18.79
N GLN A 136 19.56 -27.91 18.48
CA GLN A 136 19.24 -28.30 17.10
C GLN A 136 18.13 -27.45 16.50
N LYS A 137 17.10 -27.17 17.29
CA LYS A 137 16.00 -26.29 16.84
C LYS A 137 16.45 -24.86 16.58
N LEU A 138 17.29 -24.31 17.45
CA LEU A 138 17.84 -22.95 17.29
C LEU A 138 18.72 -22.84 16.04
N VAL A 139 19.57 -23.84 15.77
CA VAL A 139 20.38 -23.86 14.54
C VAL A 139 19.51 -23.86 13.29
N ALA A 140 18.44 -24.65 13.28
CA ALA A 140 17.51 -24.70 12.15
C ALA A 140 16.78 -23.36 11.95
N ILE A 141 16.32 -22.73 13.05
CA ILE A 141 15.66 -21.42 13.01
C ILE A 141 16.62 -20.34 12.51
N ASN A 142 17.84 -20.29 13.01
CA ASN A 142 18.84 -19.31 12.60
C ASN A 142 19.14 -19.41 11.09
N LYS A 143 19.29 -20.63 10.58
CA LYS A 143 19.51 -20.83 9.14
C LYS A 143 18.35 -20.31 8.28
N ASN A 144 17.10 -20.56 8.70
CA ASN A 144 15.94 -20.05 7.99
C ASN A 144 15.86 -18.50 8.06
N LEU A 145 16.18 -17.94 9.22
CA LEU A 145 16.18 -16.49 9.42
C LEU A 145 17.22 -15.79 8.53
N GLU A 146 18.40 -16.36 8.38
CA GLU A 146 19.44 -15.86 7.47
C GLU A 146 18.96 -15.82 6.01
N LEU A 147 18.28 -16.85 5.56
CA LEU A 147 17.69 -16.90 4.22
C LEU A 147 16.62 -15.81 4.03
N GLU A 148 15.71 -15.68 5.00
CA GLU A 148 14.66 -14.66 4.95
C GLU A 148 15.22 -13.23 4.95
N ILE A 149 16.26 -12.96 5.76
CA ILE A 149 16.96 -11.67 5.78
C ILE A 149 17.59 -11.38 4.40
N HIS A 150 18.19 -12.37 3.76
CA HIS A 150 18.79 -12.20 2.45
C HIS A 150 17.74 -11.87 1.39
N GLU A 151 16.64 -12.61 1.33
CA GLU A 151 15.53 -12.38 0.40
C GLU A 151 14.90 -10.99 0.60
N ARG A 152 14.68 -10.62 1.87
CA ARG A 152 14.16 -9.30 2.20
C ARG A 152 15.06 -8.18 1.74
N LYS A 153 16.38 -8.32 1.93
CA LYS A 153 17.35 -7.31 1.50
C LYS A 153 17.35 -7.13 -0.02
N VAL A 154 17.31 -8.22 -0.77
CA VAL A 154 17.20 -8.17 -2.25
C VAL A 154 15.91 -7.47 -2.68
N SER A 155 14.79 -7.77 -2.01
CA SER A 155 13.50 -7.11 -2.29
C SER A 155 13.53 -5.61 -1.97
N GLU A 156 14.11 -5.21 -0.84
CA GLU A 156 14.27 -3.80 -0.45
C GLU A 156 15.13 -3.01 -1.47
N ASP A 157 16.22 -3.59 -1.93
CA ASP A 157 17.08 -2.96 -2.93
C ASP A 157 16.34 -2.80 -4.27
N LYS A 158 15.53 -3.78 -4.64
CA LYS A 158 14.69 -3.70 -5.85
C LYS A 158 13.62 -2.60 -5.75
N VAL A 159 12.99 -2.46 -4.59
CA VAL A 159 12.01 -1.39 -4.32
C VAL A 159 12.69 -0.02 -4.43
N LYS A 160 13.89 0.15 -3.87
CA LYS A 160 14.67 1.40 -3.98
C LYS A 160 14.99 1.75 -5.44
N GLU A 161 15.44 0.77 -6.23
CA GLU A 161 15.73 0.96 -7.66
C GLU A 161 14.47 1.40 -8.43
N LEU A 162 13.33 0.74 -8.18
CA LEU A 162 12.07 1.09 -8.84
C LEU A 162 11.58 2.48 -8.44
N ASN A 163 11.69 2.86 -7.18
CA ASN A 163 11.34 4.19 -6.71
C ASN A 163 12.22 5.27 -7.36
N HIS A 164 13.52 5.03 -7.50
CA HIS A 164 14.40 5.96 -8.19
C HIS A 164 13.99 6.17 -9.66
N LYS A 165 13.74 5.08 -10.39
CA LYS A 165 13.25 5.14 -11.77
C LYS A 165 11.89 5.83 -11.89
N LEU A 166 11.01 5.63 -10.89
CA LEU A 166 9.71 6.29 -10.87
C LEU A 166 9.87 7.81 -10.72
N LEU A 167 10.72 8.27 -9.81
CA LEU A 167 11.00 9.70 -9.62
C LEU A 167 11.60 10.33 -10.87
N GLU A 168 12.59 9.69 -11.50
CA GLU A 168 13.16 10.17 -12.77
C GLU A 168 12.10 10.29 -13.88
N ASN A 169 11.19 9.33 -13.98
CA ASN A 169 10.11 9.38 -14.98
C ASN A 169 9.11 10.49 -14.68
N ILE A 170 8.78 10.72 -13.41
CA ILE A 170 7.91 11.83 -13.00
C ILE A 170 8.56 13.16 -13.39
N GLU A 171 9.83 13.39 -13.06
CA GLU A 171 10.54 14.63 -13.42
C GLU A 171 10.58 14.85 -14.95
N ARG A 172 10.84 13.79 -15.73
CA ARG A 172 10.82 13.86 -17.21
C ARG A 172 9.46 14.22 -17.75
N LEU A 173 8.39 13.60 -17.22
CA LEU A 173 7.03 13.89 -17.64
C LEU A 173 6.61 15.32 -17.29
N GLU A 174 6.94 15.78 -16.09
CA GLU A 174 6.67 17.17 -15.67
C GLU A 174 7.44 18.18 -16.53
N SER A 175 8.71 17.91 -16.86
CA SER A 175 9.48 18.76 -17.76
C SER A 175 8.88 18.82 -19.14
N ALA A 176 8.56 17.66 -19.74
CA ALA A 176 7.93 17.59 -21.07
C ALA A 176 6.57 18.28 -21.09
N ASN A 177 5.79 18.16 -20.03
CA ASN A 177 4.51 18.84 -19.92
C ASN A 177 4.67 20.36 -19.84
N ARG A 178 5.62 20.86 -19.05
CA ARG A 178 5.95 22.30 -18.99
C ARG A 178 6.43 22.85 -20.34
N ASP A 179 7.24 22.10 -21.06
CA ASP A 179 7.74 22.50 -22.39
C ASP A 179 6.60 22.55 -23.42
N LEU A 180 5.68 21.59 -23.37
CA LEU A 180 4.48 21.55 -24.20
C LEU A 180 3.56 22.77 -23.92
N ASP A 181 3.35 23.10 -22.65
CA ASP A 181 2.56 24.25 -22.24
C ASP A 181 3.20 25.59 -22.72
N ARG A 182 4.54 25.72 -22.59
CA ARG A 182 5.27 26.89 -23.11
C ARG A 182 5.19 27.00 -24.62
N PHE A 183 5.33 25.88 -25.32
CA PHE A 183 5.20 25.84 -26.78
C PHE A 183 3.79 26.24 -27.21
N ALA A 184 2.75 25.70 -26.58
CA ALA A 184 1.36 26.06 -26.86
C ALA A 184 1.09 27.55 -26.63
N PHE A 185 1.66 28.13 -25.54
CA PHE A 185 1.56 29.55 -25.25
C PHE A 185 2.21 30.43 -26.31
N MET A 186 3.50 30.14 -26.66
CA MET A 186 4.23 30.92 -27.67
C MET A 186 3.60 30.82 -29.04
N ALA A 187 3.27 29.60 -29.48
CA ALA A 187 2.63 29.37 -30.78
C ALA A 187 1.29 30.11 -30.88
N SER A 188 0.49 30.09 -29.80
CA SER A 188 -0.79 30.76 -29.77
C SER A 188 -0.66 32.30 -29.85
N HIS A 189 0.31 32.86 -29.13
CA HIS A 189 0.63 34.30 -29.19
C HIS A 189 0.99 34.72 -30.62
N ASP A 190 1.89 33.98 -31.27
CA ASP A 190 2.40 34.29 -32.59
C ASP A 190 1.35 34.10 -33.70
N LEU A 191 0.32 33.27 -33.44
CA LEU A 191 -0.85 33.15 -34.33
C LEU A 191 -1.88 34.26 -34.15
N GLN A 192 -1.98 34.87 -32.96
CA GLN A 192 -2.95 35.94 -32.71
C GLN A 192 -2.68 37.19 -33.51
N GLU A 193 -1.42 37.62 -33.68
CA GLU A 193 -1.06 38.85 -34.33
C GLU A 193 -1.45 38.88 -35.85
N PRO A 194 -1.06 37.87 -36.65
CA PRO A 194 -1.44 37.81 -38.06
C PRO A 194 -2.97 37.68 -38.24
N LEU A 195 -3.63 36.93 -37.35
CA LEU A 195 -5.08 36.76 -37.40
C LEU A 195 -5.82 38.05 -37.12
N ARG A 196 -5.37 38.82 -36.11
CA ARG A 196 -5.91 40.16 -35.83
C ARG A 196 -5.79 41.09 -37.03
N LYS A 197 -4.65 41.07 -37.75
CA LYS A 197 -4.43 41.83 -38.96
C LYS A 197 -5.38 41.41 -40.08
N MET A 198 -5.61 40.10 -40.27
CA MET A 198 -6.55 39.59 -41.29
C MET A 198 -7.98 40.05 -41.01
N LEU A 199 -8.45 39.94 -39.77
CA LEU A 199 -9.77 40.38 -39.36
C LEU A 199 -9.93 41.88 -39.56
N MET A 200 -8.95 42.69 -39.13
CA MET A 200 -8.97 44.15 -39.32
C MET A 200 -9.05 44.56 -40.80
N PHE A 201 -8.28 43.87 -41.67
CA PHE A 201 -8.33 44.20 -43.10
C PHE A 201 -9.64 43.71 -43.75
N SER A 202 -10.17 42.54 -43.36
CA SER A 202 -11.47 42.06 -43.82
C SER A 202 -12.62 43.02 -43.42
N ASP A 203 -12.59 43.49 -42.19
CA ASP A 203 -13.55 44.48 -41.70
C ASP A 203 -13.48 45.80 -42.48
N ARG A 204 -12.26 46.32 -42.66
CA ARG A 204 -12.03 47.55 -43.43
C ARG A 204 -12.45 47.41 -44.89
N LEU A 205 -12.25 46.24 -45.53
CA LEU A 205 -12.72 45.95 -46.88
C LEU A 205 -14.26 45.95 -46.93
N GLY A 206 -14.90 45.24 -45.99
CA GLY A 206 -16.36 45.19 -45.88
C GLY A 206 -17.00 46.57 -45.70
N HIS A 207 -16.41 47.43 -44.84
CA HIS A 207 -16.93 48.79 -44.63
C HIS A 207 -16.62 49.72 -45.81
N LYS A 208 -15.35 49.75 -46.28
CA LYS A 208 -14.94 50.76 -47.31
C LYS A 208 -15.57 50.52 -48.68
N TYR A 209 -15.79 49.25 -49.02
CA TYR A 209 -16.29 48.88 -50.34
C TYR A 209 -17.73 48.34 -50.30
N LYS A 210 -18.48 48.59 -49.25
CA LYS A 210 -19.84 48.09 -48.99
C LYS A 210 -20.79 48.28 -50.18
N ASP A 211 -20.71 49.45 -50.82
CA ASP A 211 -21.59 49.85 -51.93
C ASP A 211 -21.08 49.39 -53.31
N ILE A 212 -19.86 48.90 -53.40
CA ILE A 212 -19.21 48.41 -54.64
C ILE A 212 -19.22 46.89 -54.72
N LEU A 213 -19.22 46.23 -53.59
CA LEU A 213 -19.25 44.78 -53.50
C LEU A 213 -20.62 44.24 -53.86
N ASP A 214 -20.65 43.26 -54.76
CA ASP A 214 -21.82 42.46 -55.02
C ASP A 214 -22.14 41.52 -53.81
N ASP A 215 -23.26 40.84 -53.87
CA ASP A 215 -23.71 39.99 -52.75
C ASP A 215 -22.76 38.78 -52.54
N GLU A 216 -22.07 38.30 -53.56
CA GLU A 216 -21.08 37.25 -53.47
C GLU A 216 -19.82 37.74 -52.74
N GLY A 217 -19.33 38.94 -53.08
CA GLY A 217 -18.20 39.59 -52.39
C GLY A 217 -18.47 39.84 -50.93
N LYS A 218 -19.68 40.33 -50.57
CA LYS A 218 -20.12 40.50 -49.19
C LYS A 218 -20.15 39.16 -48.44
N MET A 219 -20.65 38.13 -49.09
CA MET A 219 -20.67 36.76 -48.54
C MET A 219 -19.26 36.23 -48.25
N PHE A 220 -18.30 36.42 -49.18
CA PHE A 220 -16.92 36.00 -48.96
C PHE A 220 -16.26 36.72 -47.80
N ILE A 221 -16.43 38.04 -47.68
CA ILE A 221 -15.90 38.81 -46.55
C ILE A 221 -16.49 38.30 -45.24
N SER A 222 -17.79 38.11 -45.17
CA SER A 222 -18.46 37.55 -43.99
C SER A 222 -17.93 36.18 -43.62
N ARG A 223 -17.72 35.29 -44.59
CA ARG A 223 -17.12 33.95 -44.35
C ARG A 223 -15.69 34.03 -43.79
N ILE A 224 -14.87 34.99 -44.34
CA ILE A 224 -13.52 35.23 -43.86
C ILE A 224 -13.54 35.73 -42.41
N GLN A 225 -14.40 36.69 -42.09
CA GLN A 225 -14.59 37.22 -40.74
C GLN A 225 -14.99 36.13 -39.76
N HIS A 226 -16.03 35.36 -40.05
CA HIS A 226 -16.47 34.25 -39.20
C HIS A 226 -15.40 33.14 -39.03
N ALA A 227 -14.61 32.87 -40.08
CA ALA A 227 -13.51 31.94 -39.98
C ALA A 227 -12.39 32.45 -39.05
N GLY A 228 -12.08 33.76 -39.18
CA GLY A 228 -11.11 34.42 -38.31
C GLY A 228 -11.54 34.51 -36.84
N GLU A 229 -12.79 34.87 -36.60
CA GLU A 229 -13.36 34.92 -35.24
C GLU A 229 -13.31 33.54 -34.56
N ARG A 230 -13.66 32.49 -35.30
CA ARG A 230 -13.53 31.10 -34.78
C ARG A 230 -12.10 30.74 -34.44
N MET A 231 -11.12 31.11 -35.30
CA MET A 231 -9.71 30.86 -35.07
C MET A 231 -9.21 31.65 -33.85
N GLN A 232 -9.66 32.89 -33.64
CA GLN A 232 -9.35 33.70 -32.47
C GLN A 232 -9.88 33.07 -31.17
N ALA A 233 -11.12 32.56 -31.21
CA ALA A 233 -11.70 31.83 -30.07
C ALA A 233 -10.91 30.56 -29.74
N LEU A 234 -10.54 29.77 -30.75
CA LEU A 234 -9.69 28.57 -30.58
C LEU A 234 -8.35 28.89 -29.90
N ILE A 235 -7.67 29.94 -30.40
CA ILE A 235 -6.37 30.34 -29.84
C ILE A 235 -6.54 30.83 -28.39
N LYS A 236 -7.62 31.58 -28.10
CA LYS A 236 -7.92 32.04 -26.74
C LYS A 236 -8.17 30.86 -25.78
N ASP A 237 -8.93 29.87 -26.24
CA ASP A 237 -9.21 28.65 -25.45
C ASP A 237 -7.95 27.84 -25.17
N ILE A 238 -7.05 27.67 -26.17
CA ILE A 238 -5.75 26.99 -26.03
C ILE A 238 -4.86 27.74 -25.02
N LEU A 239 -4.80 29.08 -25.12
CA LEU A 239 -4.03 29.91 -24.18
C LEU A 239 -4.54 29.78 -22.75
N LEU A 240 -5.86 29.81 -22.56
CA LEU A 240 -6.44 29.64 -21.23
C LEU A 240 -6.19 28.25 -20.66
N PHE A 241 -6.30 27.23 -21.52
CA PHE A 241 -6.00 25.84 -21.15
C PHE A 241 -4.53 25.68 -20.74
N SER A 242 -3.58 26.26 -21.46
CA SER A 242 -2.16 26.23 -21.14
C SER A 242 -1.83 27.01 -19.86
N LYS A 243 -2.37 28.23 -19.69
CA LYS A 243 -2.14 29.05 -18.47
C LYS A 243 -2.62 28.37 -17.19
N THR A 244 -3.72 27.65 -17.26
CA THR A 244 -4.27 26.91 -16.09
C THR A 244 -3.28 25.88 -15.52
N SER A 245 -2.32 25.39 -16.32
CA SER A 245 -1.26 24.45 -15.86
C SER A 245 0.00 25.14 -15.32
N ILE A 246 0.29 26.38 -15.70
CA ILE A 246 1.58 27.04 -15.43
C ILE A 246 1.58 27.74 -14.07
N GLU A 247 0.47 28.34 -13.69
CA GLU A 247 0.32 29.11 -12.45
C GLU A 247 -0.38 28.28 -11.38
N LYS A 248 0.28 28.08 -10.21
CA LYS A 248 -0.39 27.43 -9.07
C LYS A 248 -1.63 28.24 -8.70
N PRO A 249 -2.82 27.64 -8.69
CA PRO A 249 -4.04 28.36 -8.39
C PRO A 249 -4.00 28.88 -6.95
N ILE A 250 -4.25 30.18 -6.78
CA ILE A 250 -4.45 30.79 -5.47
C ILE A 250 -5.91 30.59 -5.10
N PHE A 251 -6.16 29.80 -4.07
CA PHE A 251 -7.50 29.55 -3.55
C PHE A 251 -7.84 30.58 -2.47
N ILE A 252 -8.97 31.25 -2.64
CA ILE A 252 -9.53 32.20 -1.67
C ILE A 252 -10.99 31.85 -1.42
N GLU A 253 -11.47 32.13 -0.22
CA GLU A 253 -12.88 31.97 0.07
C GLU A 253 -13.67 32.98 -0.78
N SER A 254 -14.53 32.48 -1.66
CA SER A 254 -15.22 33.25 -2.69
C SER A 254 -16.70 32.96 -2.69
N ASP A 255 -17.49 34.02 -2.85
CA ASP A 255 -18.94 33.92 -3.08
C ASP A 255 -19.18 33.48 -4.53
N LEU A 256 -19.68 32.27 -4.72
CA LEU A 256 -20.00 31.75 -6.04
C LEU A 256 -21.19 32.47 -6.68
N ASN A 257 -22.08 33.10 -5.89
CA ASN A 257 -23.19 33.86 -6.42
C ASN A 257 -22.70 35.15 -7.11
N GLN A 258 -21.69 35.80 -6.55
CA GLN A 258 -21.06 36.97 -7.15
C GLN A 258 -20.39 36.60 -8.48
N ILE A 259 -19.61 35.52 -8.51
CA ILE A 259 -18.95 35.04 -9.74
C ILE A 259 -19.96 34.67 -10.80
N LEU A 260 -21.04 33.98 -10.43
CA LEU A 260 -22.12 33.61 -11.34
C LEU A 260 -22.86 34.86 -11.85
N GLY A 261 -23.15 35.83 -10.97
CA GLY A 261 -23.77 37.12 -11.33
C GLY A 261 -22.96 37.90 -12.37
N ASP A 262 -21.65 37.98 -12.19
CA ASP A 262 -20.73 38.60 -13.17
C ASP A 262 -20.81 37.90 -14.54
N VAL A 263 -20.78 36.53 -14.55
CA VAL A 263 -20.88 35.75 -15.79
C VAL A 263 -22.21 35.97 -16.48
N LEU A 264 -23.32 35.99 -15.74
CA LEU A 264 -24.64 36.25 -16.30
C LEU A 264 -24.78 37.66 -16.85
N GLY A 265 -24.14 38.68 -16.20
CA GLY A 265 -24.02 40.02 -16.71
C GLY A 265 -23.31 40.10 -18.05
N ASP A 266 -22.18 39.43 -18.19
CA ASP A 266 -21.42 39.33 -19.45
C ASP A 266 -22.24 38.65 -20.57
N MET A 267 -23.14 37.73 -20.22
CA MET A 267 -23.97 36.97 -21.17
C MET A 267 -25.37 37.57 -21.41
N GLU A 268 -25.69 38.70 -20.83
CA GLU A 268 -27.06 39.30 -20.87
C GLU A 268 -27.64 39.42 -22.30
N ASN A 269 -26.81 39.82 -23.26
CA ASN A 269 -27.24 39.97 -24.65
C ASN A 269 -27.61 38.63 -25.30
N VAL A 270 -26.79 37.58 -25.04
CA VAL A 270 -27.02 36.21 -25.58
C VAL A 270 -28.28 35.61 -24.93
N VAL A 271 -28.44 35.80 -23.63
CA VAL A 271 -29.62 35.31 -22.87
C VAL A 271 -30.89 35.94 -23.41
N LYS A 272 -30.89 37.28 -23.68
CA LYS A 272 -32.03 38.01 -24.24
C LYS A 272 -32.32 37.59 -25.69
N GLU A 273 -31.28 37.49 -26.53
CA GLU A 273 -31.42 37.09 -27.94
C GLU A 273 -32.03 35.70 -28.10
N LYS A 274 -31.58 34.75 -27.29
CA LYS A 274 -32.08 33.37 -27.30
C LYS A 274 -33.33 33.16 -26.44
N ASN A 275 -33.85 34.23 -25.81
CA ASN A 275 -34.96 34.17 -24.86
C ASN A 275 -34.75 33.06 -23.79
N ALA A 276 -33.52 32.92 -23.32
CA ALA A 276 -33.16 31.86 -22.35
C ALA A 276 -33.61 32.25 -20.93
N ARG A 277 -34.07 31.26 -20.17
CA ARG A 277 -34.40 31.43 -18.74
C ARG A 277 -33.32 30.77 -17.91
N ILE A 278 -32.75 31.52 -16.96
CA ILE A 278 -31.72 31.02 -16.02
C ILE A 278 -32.32 31.05 -14.62
N ASP A 279 -32.48 29.84 -14.04
CA ASP A 279 -32.98 29.63 -12.69
C ASP A 279 -31.78 29.24 -11.80
N ALA A 280 -31.19 30.20 -11.08
CA ALA A 280 -30.06 29.96 -10.18
C ALA A 280 -30.55 30.01 -8.73
N GLU A 281 -30.28 28.91 -7.99
CA GLU A 281 -30.43 28.86 -6.54
C GLU A 281 -29.21 29.48 -5.87
N HIS A 282 -29.30 29.75 -4.56
CA HIS A 282 -28.17 30.27 -3.79
C HIS A 282 -27.02 29.25 -3.69
N LEU A 283 -25.84 29.62 -4.20
CA LEU A 283 -24.63 28.82 -4.15
C LEU A 283 -23.83 29.17 -2.89
N PRO A 284 -23.07 28.20 -2.32
CA PRO A 284 -22.26 28.42 -1.12
C PRO A 284 -20.98 29.21 -1.42
N ASN A 285 -20.38 29.75 -0.36
CA ASN A 285 -18.98 30.20 -0.40
C ASN A 285 -18.07 28.98 -0.39
N LEU A 286 -17.06 28.96 -1.28
CA LEU A 286 -16.06 27.90 -1.38
C LEU A 286 -14.65 28.49 -1.54
N SER A 287 -13.66 27.72 -1.10
CA SER A 287 -12.25 28.04 -1.34
C SER A 287 -11.87 27.67 -2.78
N VAL A 288 -11.92 28.65 -3.68
CA VAL A 288 -11.71 28.48 -5.12
C VAL A 288 -10.84 29.60 -5.69
N ASN A 289 -10.37 29.42 -6.93
CA ASN A 289 -9.75 30.49 -7.71
C ASN A 289 -10.84 31.22 -8.55
N PRO A 290 -11.23 32.46 -8.22
CA PRO A 290 -12.33 33.15 -8.91
C PRO A 290 -12.05 33.38 -10.39
N VAL A 291 -10.78 33.58 -10.77
CA VAL A 291 -10.38 33.80 -12.17
C VAL A 291 -10.67 32.56 -13.03
N LEU A 292 -10.50 31.36 -12.47
CA LEU A 292 -10.78 30.11 -13.17
C LEU A 292 -12.25 29.71 -13.09
N MET A 293 -12.98 30.09 -12.06
CA MET A 293 -14.40 29.76 -11.94
C MET A 293 -15.27 30.53 -12.96
N ARG A 294 -14.89 31.76 -13.35
CA ARG A 294 -15.64 32.52 -14.39
C ARG A 294 -15.71 31.77 -15.73
N PRO A 295 -14.60 31.32 -16.36
CA PRO A 295 -14.65 30.54 -17.61
C PRO A 295 -15.35 29.20 -17.44
N LEU A 296 -15.31 28.57 -16.26
CA LEU A 296 -16.03 27.32 -15.98
C LEU A 296 -17.55 27.54 -16.13
N PHE A 297 -18.12 28.50 -15.38
CA PHE A 297 -19.55 28.83 -15.46
C PHE A 297 -19.93 29.32 -16.85
N HIS A 298 -19.14 30.22 -17.44
CA HIS A 298 -19.38 30.72 -18.79
C HIS A 298 -19.49 29.58 -19.83
N ASN A 299 -18.56 28.63 -19.83
CA ASN A 299 -18.59 27.53 -20.78
C ASN A 299 -19.80 26.61 -20.58
N LEU A 300 -20.16 26.29 -19.35
CA LEU A 300 -21.29 25.39 -19.08
C LEU A 300 -22.64 26.11 -19.45
N ILE A 301 -22.82 27.34 -19.06
CA ILE A 301 -24.05 28.12 -19.37
C ILE A 301 -24.15 28.39 -20.88
N SER A 302 -23.05 28.79 -21.52
CA SER A 302 -23.01 29.00 -22.97
C SER A 302 -23.36 27.69 -23.73
N ASN A 303 -22.84 26.55 -23.29
CA ASN A 303 -23.22 25.26 -23.88
C ASN A 303 -24.70 24.93 -23.68
N ALA A 304 -25.25 25.15 -22.50
CA ALA A 304 -26.66 24.92 -22.20
C ALA A 304 -27.59 25.76 -23.14
N ILE A 305 -27.26 27.00 -23.37
CA ILE A 305 -28.03 27.91 -24.28
C ILE A 305 -27.82 27.50 -25.75
N LYS A 306 -26.60 27.15 -26.13
CA LYS A 306 -26.21 26.81 -27.50
C LYS A 306 -26.86 25.54 -28.00
N TYR A 307 -26.91 24.51 -27.16
CA TYR A 307 -27.49 23.21 -27.50
C TYR A 307 -28.98 23.09 -27.18
N ALA A 308 -29.68 24.22 -27.13
CA ALA A 308 -31.11 24.24 -26.95
C ALA A 308 -31.85 23.59 -28.14
N LYS A 309 -33.04 23.07 -27.88
CA LYS A 309 -33.94 22.55 -28.88
C LYS A 309 -34.51 23.70 -29.73
N LYS A 310 -34.78 23.43 -31.02
CA LYS A 310 -35.51 24.37 -31.85
C LYS A 310 -36.91 24.56 -31.28
N ASP A 311 -37.39 25.81 -31.29
CA ASP A 311 -38.73 26.21 -30.86
C ASP A 311 -39.10 25.92 -29.39
N VAL A 312 -38.08 25.60 -28.55
CA VAL A 312 -38.25 25.47 -27.10
C VAL A 312 -37.38 26.51 -26.39
N GLN A 313 -38.00 27.26 -25.46
CA GLN A 313 -37.25 28.20 -24.63
C GLN A 313 -36.13 27.47 -23.88
N PRO A 314 -34.85 27.89 -24.02
CA PRO A 314 -33.77 27.37 -23.23
C PRO A 314 -33.98 27.62 -21.74
N VAL A 315 -33.91 26.59 -20.91
CA VAL A 315 -33.96 26.70 -19.46
C VAL A 315 -32.69 26.12 -18.88
N VAL A 316 -31.98 26.92 -18.09
CA VAL A 316 -30.75 26.46 -17.39
C VAL A 316 -30.99 26.58 -15.89
N ARG A 317 -30.90 25.50 -15.18
CA ARG A 317 -31.02 25.46 -13.71
C ARG A 317 -29.66 25.25 -13.09
N ILE A 318 -29.31 26.07 -12.09
CA ILE A 318 -28.02 26.02 -11.38
C ILE A 318 -28.33 25.92 -9.89
N TYR A 319 -27.88 24.83 -9.26
CA TYR A 319 -28.09 24.57 -7.84
C TYR A 319 -26.94 23.82 -7.25
N SER A 320 -26.90 23.69 -5.92
CA SER A 320 -25.80 22.97 -5.23
C SER A 320 -26.32 22.11 -4.11
N GLU A 321 -25.59 21.02 -3.86
CA GLU A 321 -25.83 20.08 -2.77
C GLU A 321 -24.51 19.70 -2.08
N TYR A 322 -24.55 19.52 -0.76
CA TYR A 322 -23.42 18.98 -0.03
C TYR A 322 -23.48 17.46 0.02
N SER A 323 -22.43 16.78 -0.42
CA SER A 323 -22.30 15.34 -0.30
C SER A 323 -21.40 15.01 0.88
N ALA A 324 -21.91 14.21 1.84
CA ALA A 324 -21.05 13.55 2.81
C ALA A 324 -20.21 12.49 2.09
N ALA A 325 -18.91 12.37 2.39
CA ALA A 325 -18.09 11.27 1.91
C ALA A 325 -18.72 9.96 2.36
N GLN A 326 -18.90 9.00 1.45
CA GLN A 326 -19.23 7.62 1.83
C GLN A 326 -18.04 7.07 2.61
N ASN A 327 -18.33 6.44 3.75
CA ASN A 327 -17.39 5.86 4.70
C ASN A 327 -16.26 5.10 4.00
N GLY A 328 -15.02 5.56 4.18
CA GLY A 328 -13.84 4.75 3.92
C GLY A 328 -13.76 3.60 4.94
N VAL A 329 -13.19 2.48 4.52
CA VAL A 329 -13.11 1.20 5.24
C VAL A 329 -12.30 1.27 6.56
N ASP A 330 -11.66 2.38 6.88
CA ASP A 330 -10.89 2.59 8.10
C ASP A 330 -11.51 3.70 8.95
N GLY A 331 -12.34 3.36 9.89
CA GLY A 331 -12.92 4.06 11.02
C GLY A 331 -12.50 5.50 11.43
N ASN A 332 -11.70 6.19 10.65
CA ASN A 332 -11.39 7.61 10.79
C ASN A 332 -12.32 8.42 9.89
N GLU A 333 -13.19 9.23 10.48
CA GLU A 333 -14.01 10.23 9.80
C GLU A 333 -13.12 11.23 9.04
N VAL A 334 -12.74 10.90 7.81
CA VAL A 334 -12.20 11.89 6.87
C VAL A 334 -13.41 12.69 6.36
N LYS A 335 -13.70 13.80 7.01
CA LYS A 335 -14.72 14.79 6.63
C LYS A 335 -14.27 15.57 5.38
N ASN A 336 -13.99 14.93 4.28
CA ASN A 336 -13.89 15.61 2.99
C ASN A 336 -15.32 15.79 2.46
N LYS A 337 -15.98 16.83 2.92
CA LYS A 337 -17.26 17.27 2.34
C LYS A 337 -16.98 17.84 0.96
N TYR A 338 -17.61 17.28 -0.05
CA TYR A 338 -17.68 17.87 -1.39
C TYR A 338 -18.96 18.69 -1.53
N CYS A 339 -18.84 19.87 -2.14
CA CYS A 339 -19.97 20.60 -2.68
C CYS A 339 -20.15 20.18 -4.14
N ARG A 340 -21.33 19.72 -4.49
CA ARG A 340 -21.72 19.42 -5.88
C ARG A 340 -22.54 20.58 -6.42
N ILE A 341 -22.06 21.16 -7.53
CA ILE A 341 -22.76 22.20 -8.26
C ILE A 341 -23.31 21.56 -9.53
N TYR A 342 -24.58 21.72 -9.76
CA TYR A 342 -25.31 21.18 -10.90
C TYR A 342 -25.61 22.31 -11.87
N VAL A 343 -25.34 22.08 -13.16
CA VAL A 343 -25.78 22.92 -14.27
C VAL A 343 -26.61 22.02 -15.18
N GLU A 344 -27.93 22.22 -15.13
CA GLU A 344 -28.92 21.40 -15.84
C GLU A 344 -29.52 22.22 -16.99
N ASP A 345 -29.67 21.61 -18.17
CA ASP A 345 -30.30 22.19 -19.35
C ASP A 345 -31.44 21.31 -19.88
N ASN A 346 -32.41 21.90 -20.57
CA ASN A 346 -33.49 21.24 -21.28
C ASN A 346 -33.21 21.03 -22.78
N GLY A 347 -31.94 21.03 -23.17
CA GLY A 347 -31.49 21.02 -24.57
C GLY A 347 -31.67 19.66 -25.28
N ILE A 348 -30.97 19.51 -26.38
CA ILE A 348 -31.01 18.28 -27.23
C ILE A 348 -30.45 17.05 -26.54
N GLY A 349 -29.64 17.23 -25.49
CA GLY A 349 -28.95 16.14 -24.83
C GLY A 349 -28.01 15.33 -25.73
N PHE A 350 -27.43 14.27 -25.17
CA PHE A 350 -26.56 13.35 -25.90
C PHE A 350 -26.65 11.93 -25.32
N ASP A 351 -26.15 10.93 -26.06
CA ASP A 351 -26.12 9.54 -25.58
C ASP A 351 -25.10 9.40 -24.44
N GLN A 352 -25.54 8.84 -23.30
CA GLN A 352 -24.75 8.70 -22.05
C GLN A 352 -23.39 8.01 -22.25
N LYS A 353 -23.23 7.17 -23.26
CA LYS A 353 -21.95 6.50 -23.57
C LYS A 353 -20.81 7.49 -23.92
N TYR A 354 -21.16 8.73 -24.29
CA TYR A 354 -20.19 9.78 -24.61
C TYR A 354 -19.84 10.68 -23.43
N SER A 355 -20.42 10.45 -22.23
CA SER A 355 -20.26 11.30 -21.04
C SER A 355 -18.81 11.53 -20.60
N GLU A 356 -17.90 10.62 -20.86
CA GLU A 356 -16.47 10.79 -20.60
C GLU A 356 -15.76 11.44 -21.80
N GLN A 357 -16.15 11.09 -23.02
CA GLN A 357 -15.49 11.55 -24.23
C GLN A 357 -15.70 13.05 -24.51
N ILE A 358 -16.82 13.63 -24.08
CA ILE A 358 -17.13 15.05 -24.26
C ILE A 358 -16.13 16.00 -23.59
N PHE A 359 -15.39 15.52 -22.58
CA PHE A 359 -14.34 16.28 -21.91
C PHE A 359 -12.96 16.16 -22.58
N GLY A 360 -12.86 15.43 -23.69
CA GLY A 360 -11.63 15.33 -24.47
C GLY A 360 -11.43 16.60 -25.34
N MET A 361 -10.16 17.02 -25.54
CA MET A 361 -9.83 18.15 -26.41
C MET A 361 -10.28 17.89 -27.84
N PHE A 362 -10.83 18.91 -28.49
CA PHE A 362 -11.34 18.89 -29.89
C PHE A 362 -12.45 17.85 -30.14
N LYS A 363 -13.04 17.26 -29.08
CA LYS A 363 -14.16 16.35 -29.22
C LYS A 363 -15.48 17.09 -29.37
N ARG A 364 -16.25 16.67 -30.37
CA ARG A 364 -17.59 17.21 -30.68
C ARG A 364 -18.50 16.06 -31.07
N LEU A 365 -19.75 16.08 -30.59
CA LEU A 365 -20.75 15.05 -30.91
C LEU A 365 -21.61 15.41 -32.11
N HIS A 366 -21.69 16.70 -32.48
CA HIS A 366 -22.50 17.22 -33.61
C HIS A 366 -21.63 17.83 -34.70
N LEU A 367 -22.10 17.77 -35.94
CA LEU A 367 -21.41 18.30 -37.13
C LEU A 367 -21.24 19.83 -37.05
N HIS A 368 -20.25 20.34 -37.78
CA HIS A 368 -19.89 21.77 -37.85
C HIS A 368 -21.01 22.68 -38.32
N THR A 369 -21.98 22.12 -39.06
CA THR A 369 -23.07 22.86 -39.72
C THR A 369 -24.25 23.17 -38.77
N GLU A 370 -24.36 22.46 -37.63
CA GLU A 370 -25.51 22.63 -36.72
C GLU A 370 -25.23 23.51 -35.51
N PHE A 371 -24.01 23.39 -34.92
CA PHE A 371 -23.63 24.16 -33.74
C PHE A 371 -22.17 24.63 -33.83
N GLU A 372 -21.93 25.92 -33.63
CA GLU A 372 -20.60 26.53 -33.59
C GLU A 372 -19.83 26.14 -32.32
N GLY A 373 -18.50 26.06 -32.37
CA GLY A 373 -17.65 25.89 -31.19
C GLY A 373 -16.31 25.22 -31.46
N THR A 374 -15.40 25.43 -30.51
CA THR A 374 -13.99 25.01 -30.58
C THR A 374 -13.75 23.54 -30.21
N GLY A 375 -14.63 22.95 -29.40
CA GLY A 375 -14.43 21.62 -28.83
C GLY A 375 -13.41 21.58 -27.67
N ILE A 376 -13.02 22.74 -27.13
CA ILE A 376 -12.07 22.87 -26.02
C ILE A 376 -12.78 23.21 -24.69
N GLY A 377 -13.94 23.88 -24.75
CA GLY A 377 -14.61 24.41 -23.57
C GLY A 377 -14.87 23.40 -22.45
N LEU A 378 -15.37 22.19 -22.76
CA LEU A 378 -15.59 21.14 -21.76
C LEU A 378 -14.27 20.52 -21.26
N ALA A 379 -13.26 20.40 -22.11
CA ALA A 379 -11.93 19.99 -21.68
C ALA A 379 -11.31 21.00 -20.70
N LEU A 380 -11.51 22.29 -20.95
CA LEU A 380 -11.12 23.37 -20.03
C LEU A 380 -11.89 23.28 -18.72
N CYS A 381 -13.22 23.03 -18.75
CA CYS A 381 -14.01 22.83 -17.54
C CYS A 381 -13.45 21.69 -16.68
N LYS A 382 -13.13 20.56 -17.29
CA LYS A 382 -12.52 19.40 -16.60
C LYS A 382 -11.20 19.79 -15.96
N LYS A 383 -10.31 20.45 -16.70
CA LYS A 383 -9.00 20.87 -16.20
C LYS A 383 -9.15 21.87 -15.03
N ILE A 384 -10.01 22.86 -15.13
CA ILE A 384 -10.26 23.82 -14.03
C ILE A 384 -10.72 23.10 -12.77
N VAL A 385 -11.62 22.13 -12.89
CA VAL A 385 -12.14 21.38 -11.75
C VAL A 385 -11.07 20.46 -11.14
N GLU A 386 -10.24 19.83 -11.97
CA GLU A 386 -9.10 19.03 -11.52
C GLU A 386 -8.06 19.88 -10.77
N GLU A 387 -7.76 21.09 -11.25
CA GLU A 387 -6.88 22.04 -10.54
C GLU A 387 -7.45 22.48 -9.18
N HIS A 388 -8.75 22.41 -8.99
CA HIS A 388 -9.43 22.62 -7.71
C HIS A 388 -9.54 21.36 -6.86
N ASN A 389 -8.79 20.28 -7.18
CA ASN A 389 -8.87 18.97 -6.52
C ASN A 389 -10.28 18.35 -6.54
N GLY A 390 -11.05 18.68 -7.56
CA GLY A 390 -12.40 18.22 -7.78
C GLY A 390 -12.53 17.30 -8.99
N PHE A 391 -13.74 16.98 -9.34
CA PHE A 391 -14.06 16.21 -10.55
C PHE A 391 -15.37 16.67 -11.16
N ILE A 392 -15.49 16.59 -12.49
CA ILE A 392 -16.68 16.93 -13.25
C ILE A 392 -17.21 15.68 -13.96
N THR A 393 -18.53 15.52 -13.93
CA THR A 393 -19.24 14.43 -14.64
C THR A 393 -20.44 15.00 -15.39
N ALA A 394 -20.98 14.24 -16.34
CA ALA A 394 -22.17 14.61 -17.06
C ALA A 394 -23.18 13.46 -17.12
N ARG A 395 -24.45 13.80 -16.97
CA ARG A 395 -25.58 12.90 -17.22
C ARG A 395 -26.43 13.52 -18.32
N SER A 396 -26.83 12.74 -19.30
CA SER A 396 -27.63 13.25 -20.40
C SER A 396 -28.47 12.16 -21.03
N LYS A 397 -29.59 12.59 -21.60
CA LYS A 397 -30.44 11.72 -22.41
C LYS A 397 -30.91 12.53 -23.65
N ILE A 398 -30.87 11.87 -24.79
CA ILE A 398 -31.26 12.48 -26.06
C ILE A 398 -32.69 13.05 -25.96
N ASN A 399 -32.86 14.29 -26.37
CA ASN A 399 -34.10 15.06 -26.32
C ASN A 399 -34.67 15.34 -24.90
N GLU A 400 -33.92 15.08 -23.82
CA GLU A 400 -34.35 15.43 -22.45
C GLU A 400 -33.47 16.53 -21.86
N GLY A 401 -32.23 16.69 -22.34
CA GLY A 401 -31.28 17.68 -21.87
C GLY A 401 -30.03 17.04 -21.23
N SER A 402 -29.22 17.85 -20.56
CA SER A 402 -28.00 17.42 -19.90
C SER A 402 -27.85 18.04 -18.52
N VAL A 403 -27.14 17.32 -17.63
CA VAL A 403 -26.78 17.76 -16.30
C VAL A 403 -25.26 17.62 -16.14
N PHE A 404 -24.57 18.75 -16.00
CA PHE A 404 -23.15 18.77 -15.65
C PHE A 404 -23.02 18.90 -14.14
N ILE A 405 -22.23 18.02 -13.52
CA ILE A 405 -22.06 17.92 -12.08
C ILE A 405 -20.60 18.20 -11.74
N ILE A 406 -20.36 19.34 -11.10
CA ILE A 406 -19.05 19.78 -10.64
C ILE A 406 -18.94 19.43 -9.15
N SER A 407 -17.97 18.65 -8.76
CA SER A 407 -17.71 18.27 -7.36
C SER A 407 -16.42 18.95 -6.90
N LEU A 408 -16.52 19.89 -5.98
CA LEU A 408 -15.38 20.62 -5.41
C LEU A 408 -15.25 20.33 -3.92
N PRO A 409 -14.03 20.17 -3.37
CA PRO A 409 -13.84 20.03 -1.94
C PRO A 409 -14.23 21.35 -1.24
N VAL A 410 -14.93 21.25 -0.10
CA VAL A 410 -15.34 22.43 0.70
C VAL A 410 -14.11 23.13 1.28
N GLN A 411 -13.07 22.35 1.62
CA GLN A 411 -11.77 22.88 2.04
C GLN A 411 -10.70 22.31 1.12
N GLN A 412 -9.86 23.18 0.58
CA GLN A 412 -8.72 22.72 -0.20
C GLN A 412 -7.72 22.00 0.72
N PRO A 413 -7.11 20.88 0.29
CA PRO A 413 -6.05 20.24 1.04
C PRO A 413 -4.92 21.26 1.27
N ALA A 414 -4.41 21.35 2.50
CA ALA A 414 -3.28 22.24 2.83
C ALA A 414 -2.12 21.91 1.89
N SER A 415 -1.62 22.92 1.15
CA SER A 415 -0.45 22.72 0.30
C SER A 415 0.73 22.29 1.18
N GLN A 416 1.33 21.13 0.92
CA GLN A 416 2.43 20.54 1.70
C GLN A 416 3.70 21.43 1.79
N PHE A 417 3.66 22.67 1.36
CA PHE A 417 4.80 23.59 1.31
C PHE A 417 4.69 24.83 2.23
N ALA A 418 3.67 24.92 3.11
CA ALA A 418 3.56 26.04 4.04
C ALA A 418 4.32 25.83 5.37
N THR A 419 4.97 24.67 5.60
CA THR A 419 5.56 24.32 6.90
C THR A 419 7.06 24.63 7.01
N THR A 420 7.72 25.14 5.98
CA THR A 420 9.18 25.38 6.03
C THR A 420 9.58 26.84 6.33
N ALA A 421 8.61 27.75 6.44
CA ALA A 421 8.90 29.19 6.68
C ALA A 421 8.70 29.65 8.15
N GLN A 422 8.32 28.77 9.07
CA GLN A 422 8.09 29.13 10.49
C GLN A 422 9.07 28.47 11.49
N GLN A 423 10.14 27.82 11.00
CA GLN A 423 11.18 27.26 11.90
C GLN A 423 12.55 27.93 11.77
N THR A 424 12.63 29.16 11.25
CA THR A 424 13.88 29.94 11.30
C THR A 424 13.55 31.39 11.68
N LEU A 425 13.24 31.59 12.95
CA LEU A 425 13.35 32.86 13.68
C LEU A 425 13.62 32.52 15.15
#